data_bab5c038f0945462dfeac936824c6341
#
_entry.id   bab5c038f0945462dfeac936824c6341
#
_cell.length_a   1.000
_cell.length_b   1.000
_cell.length_c   1.000
_cell.angle_alpha   90.00
_cell.angle_beta   90.00
_cell.angle_gamma   90.00
#
_symmetry.space_group_name_H-M   'P 1'
#
loop_
_entity.id
_entity.type
_entity.pdbx_description
1 polymer ?
#
loop_
_entity_poly.entity_id
_entity_poly.type
_entity_poly.pdbx_seq_one_letter_code
_entity_poly.pdbx_strand_id
1 'polypeptide(L)'
;MLGALVMVLTGCGSSGGAARTEDGKTVLRYQGWTGEVEFHELAEELGYYDKVKLEWVGNTTSGPQDIQSVATGDIDFGSAFNGAVVKLNAAGAPITSVLSSYGADEEEYTGYYVLENSPIRSARDLIGKKVGMNTLGAHHEFLTREWLAEQGLTNDEIKTVTLTVVPPVNTEQALRDGQIDVAALNEIYRESALQRGGIRPLFTDKSLFGAFSYGTYVVRDDFLAKNRDAVADFVQGTARAVRWAQVTPRDEVVAKFREIINKRNRNEDTKAIEYWRSSGIPVPGAVIADRELQTWIDWLVRNGELEPGKLTAKDLYTNEFNPYANGTFPNGSGPDGQALAHK
;
A
#
# COMPACT_ATOMS: atom_id res chain seq x y z
N MET A 1 22.16 43.96 -44.71
CA MET A 1 22.55 43.11 -43.56
C MET A 1 21.33 42.45 -43.01
N LEU A 2 21.07 41.18 -43.44
CA LEU A 2 19.96 40.36 -42.93
C LEU A 2 20.51 39.56 -41.73
N GLY A 3 20.00 39.82 -40.53
CA GLY A 3 20.29 39.02 -39.32
C GLY A 3 19.36 37.79 -39.27
N ALA A 4 19.92 36.60 -39.43
CA ALA A 4 19.21 35.38 -39.25
C ALA A 4 19.03 35.11 -37.72
N LEU A 5 17.76 35.13 -37.27
CA LEU A 5 17.35 34.73 -35.92
C LEU A 5 17.27 33.20 -35.87
N VAL A 6 18.24 32.54 -35.24
CA VAL A 6 18.21 31.12 -34.99
C VAL A 6 17.32 30.88 -33.77
N MET A 7 16.10 30.45 -33.98
CA MET A 7 15.24 29.86 -32.91
C MET A 7 15.79 28.50 -32.53
N VAL A 8 16.39 28.38 -31.36
CA VAL A 8 16.67 27.12 -30.72
C VAL A 8 15.37 26.61 -30.14
N LEU A 9 14.71 25.67 -30.85
CA LEU A 9 13.62 24.88 -30.33
C LEU A 9 14.21 23.86 -29.30
N THR A 10 14.16 24.21 -28.02
CA THR A 10 14.34 23.23 -26.97
C THR A 10 13.11 22.31 -26.99
N GLY A 11 13.21 21.21 -27.71
CA GLY A 11 12.25 20.13 -27.64
C GLY A 11 12.24 19.55 -26.23
N CYS A 12 11.16 19.76 -25.48
CA CYS A 12 10.81 18.91 -24.34
C CYS A 12 10.40 17.54 -24.88
N GLY A 13 11.39 16.74 -25.26
CA GLY A 13 11.20 15.32 -25.43
C GLY A 13 11.14 14.72 -24.06
N SER A 14 10.01 14.12 -23.66
CA SER A 14 9.91 13.21 -22.56
C SER A 14 10.86 12.04 -22.84
N SER A 15 12.11 12.16 -22.38
CA SER A 15 13.08 11.06 -22.42
C SER A 15 12.66 10.06 -21.35
N GLY A 16 11.87 9.06 -21.75
CA GLY A 16 11.53 7.95 -20.87
C GLY A 16 12.78 7.31 -20.29
N GLY A 17 12.89 7.33 -18.95
CA GLY A 17 13.69 6.39 -18.21
C GLY A 17 14.99 6.83 -17.57
N ALA A 18 15.51 8.05 -17.76
CA ALA A 18 16.64 8.54 -16.95
C ALA A 18 16.10 9.34 -15.75
N ALA A 19 16.39 8.88 -14.54
CA ALA A 19 16.04 9.59 -13.32
C ALA A 19 16.83 10.91 -13.20
N ARG A 20 16.18 11.94 -12.65
CA ARG A 20 16.85 13.19 -12.29
C ARG A 20 17.85 12.92 -11.16
N THR A 21 19.02 13.54 -11.22
CA THR A 21 20.02 13.49 -10.15
C THR A 21 20.15 14.87 -9.50
N GLU A 22 20.17 14.91 -8.18
CA GLU A 22 20.37 16.11 -7.37
C GLU A 22 21.35 15.79 -6.25
N ASP A 23 22.38 16.62 -6.07
CA ASP A 23 23.46 16.43 -5.08
C ASP A 23 24.11 15.03 -5.13
N GLY A 24 24.21 14.45 -6.32
CA GLY A 24 24.78 13.12 -6.55
C GLY A 24 23.84 11.96 -6.22
N LYS A 25 22.61 12.23 -5.79
CA LYS A 25 21.57 11.23 -5.52
C LYS A 25 20.52 11.19 -6.62
N THR A 26 20.01 10.01 -6.91
CA THR A 26 18.86 9.83 -7.80
C THR A 26 17.59 10.28 -7.09
N VAL A 27 16.85 11.20 -7.70
CA VAL A 27 15.57 11.66 -7.16
C VAL A 27 14.47 10.67 -7.54
N LEU A 28 13.72 10.18 -6.54
CA LEU A 28 12.57 9.30 -6.70
C LEU A 28 11.30 10.06 -6.34
N ARG A 29 10.43 10.24 -7.33
CA ARG A 29 9.13 10.93 -7.18
C ARG A 29 8.07 9.95 -6.69
N TYR A 30 7.22 10.41 -5.76
CA TYR A 30 6.13 9.61 -5.19
C TYR A 30 4.93 10.45 -4.77
N GLN A 31 3.79 9.79 -4.60
CA GLN A 31 2.61 10.34 -3.94
C GLN A 31 2.49 9.74 -2.54
N GLY A 32 2.01 10.53 -1.57
CA GLY A 32 1.85 10.11 -0.17
C GLY A 32 0.39 10.05 0.27
N TRP A 33 0.14 9.48 1.45
CA TRP A 33 -1.16 9.46 2.10
C TRP A 33 -1.23 10.54 3.16
N THR A 34 -2.33 11.30 3.18
CA THR A 34 -2.48 12.43 4.10
C THR A 34 -2.57 11.93 5.56
N GLY A 35 -1.69 12.46 6.41
CA GLY A 35 -1.68 12.15 7.85
C GLY A 35 -1.01 10.82 8.21
N GLU A 36 -0.50 10.08 7.24
CA GLU A 36 0.22 8.83 7.42
C GLU A 36 1.71 9.02 7.09
N VAL A 37 2.57 8.18 7.64
CA VAL A 37 4.00 8.10 7.30
C VAL A 37 4.26 6.73 6.71
N GLU A 38 4.72 6.74 5.46
CA GLU A 38 5.07 5.52 4.77
C GLU A 38 6.52 5.11 5.05
N PHE A 39 6.85 3.83 4.89
CA PHE A 39 8.16 3.31 5.28
C PHE A 39 9.33 3.86 4.46
N HIS A 40 9.10 4.32 3.25
CA HIS A 40 10.14 5.02 2.49
C HIS A 40 10.45 6.41 3.07
N GLU A 41 9.47 7.13 3.60
CA GLU A 41 9.70 8.40 4.32
C GLU A 41 10.42 8.16 5.65
N LEU A 42 10.07 7.07 6.35
CA LEU A 42 10.79 6.63 7.54
C LEU A 42 12.26 6.28 7.21
N ALA A 43 12.50 5.59 6.09
CA ALA A 43 13.85 5.22 5.66
C ALA A 43 14.71 6.46 5.39
N GLU A 44 14.16 7.49 4.74
CA GLU A 44 14.85 8.77 4.52
C GLU A 44 15.18 9.47 5.83
N GLU A 45 14.23 9.53 6.77
CA GLU A 45 14.44 10.16 8.08
C GLU A 45 15.45 9.39 8.95
N LEU A 46 15.50 8.05 8.83
CA LEU A 46 16.49 7.22 9.52
C LEU A 46 17.88 7.24 8.84
N GLY A 47 18.01 7.91 7.70
CA GLY A 47 19.27 8.01 6.95
C GLY A 47 19.67 6.68 6.29
N TYR A 48 18.70 5.87 5.86
CA TYR A 48 18.96 4.57 5.26
C TYR A 48 19.20 4.62 3.74
N TYR A 49 19.15 5.81 3.13
CA TYR A 49 19.41 6.00 1.71
C TYR A 49 20.74 6.70 1.46
N ASP A 50 21.62 6.02 0.74
CA ASP A 50 22.90 6.58 0.31
C ASP A 50 22.83 7.23 -1.07
N LYS A 51 22.08 6.62 -2.01
CA LYS A 51 22.06 6.96 -3.43
C LYS A 51 20.75 7.61 -3.89
N VAL A 52 19.68 7.56 -3.08
CA VAL A 52 18.39 8.16 -3.45
C VAL A 52 18.00 9.31 -2.55
N LYS A 53 17.16 10.19 -3.10
CA LYS A 53 16.49 11.29 -2.43
C LYS A 53 15.02 11.25 -2.83
N LEU A 54 14.11 11.40 -1.87
CA LEU A 54 12.69 11.36 -2.14
C LEU A 54 12.15 12.74 -2.56
N GLU A 55 11.21 12.76 -3.49
CA GLU A 55 10.47 13.96 -3.89
C GLU A 55 8.97 13.67 -3.85
N TRP A 56 8.30 14.24 -2.86
CA TRP A 56 6.85 14.20 -2.81
C TRP A 56 6.25 15.13 -3.88
N VAL A 57 5.36 14.59 -4.72
CA VAL A 57 4.72 15.34 -5.81
C VAL A 57 3.22 15.56 -5.59
N GLY A 58 2.67 15.08 -4.48
CA GLY A 58 1.27 15.23 -4.14
C GLY A 58 0.75 14.06 -3.31
N ASN A 59 -0.55 14.07 -3.04
CA ASN A 59 -1.21 12.99 -2.31
C ASN A 59 -2.08 12.12 -3.22
N THR A 60 -2.21 10.86 -2.84
CA THR A 60 -3.18 9.91 -3.39
C THR A 60 -4.20 9.50 -2.33
N THR A 61 -5.33 8.97 -2.77
CA THR A 61 -6.33 8.29 -1.93
C THR A 61 -6.71 6.93 -2.53
N SER A 62 -5.99 6.50 -3.58
CA SER A 62 -6.32 5.32 -4.37
C SER A 62 -5.05 4.62 -4.85
N GLY A 63 -4.75 3.44 -4.26
CA GLY A 63 -3.63 2.61 -4.70
C GLY A 63 -3.65 2.28 -6.20
N PRO A 64 -4.79 1.89 -6.82
CA PRO A 64 -4.86 1.72 -8.27
C PRO A 64 -4.44 2.94 -9.08
N GLN A 65 -4.78 4.17 -8.64
CA GLN A 65 -4.32 5.39 -9.31
C GLN A 65 -2.82 5.61 -9.11
N ASP A 66 -2.31 5.32 -7.91
CA ASP A 66 -0.91 5.47 -7.58
C ASP A 66 -0.02 4.60 -8.49
N ILE A 67 -0.31 3.29 -8.59
CA ILE A 67 0.44 2.40 -9.48
C ILE A 67 0.21 2.69 -10.99
N GLN A 68 -0.93 3.28 -11.35
CA GLN A 68 -1.15 3.78 -12.71
C GLN A 68 -0.21 4.94 -13.01
N SER A 69 0.00 5.86 -12.06
CA SER A 69 0.96 6.97 -12.19
C SER A 69 2.41 6.46 -12.31
N VAL A 70 2.74 5.32 -11.66
CA VAL A 70 4.04 4.64 -11.90
C VAL A 70 4.11 4.12 -13.33
N ALA A 71 3.09 3.41 -13.80
CA ALA A 71 3.08 2.82 -15.14
C ALA A 71 3.21 3.88 -16.25
N THR A 72 2.62 5.07 -16.07
CA THR A 72 2.74 6.20 -17.00
C THR A 72 4.03 7.00 -16.86
N GLY A 73 4.76 6.84 -15.73
CA GLY A 73 6.00 7.56 -15.45
C GLY A 73 5.81 8.95 -14.83
N ASP A 74 4.62 9.25 -14.33
CA ASP A 74 4.34 10.49 -13.60
C ASP A 74 5.04 10.48 -12.24
N ILE A 75 5.17 9.31 -11.62
CA ILE A 75 5.98 9.03 -10.44
C ILE A 75 6.90 7.83 -10.68
N ASP A 76 7.90 7.64 -9.85
CA ASP A 76 8.95 6.63 -10.06
C ASP A 76 8.68 5.35 -9.27
N PHE A 77 7.99 5.44 -8.15
CA PHE A 77 7.46 4.32 -7.39
C PHE A 77 6.12 4.70 -6.73
N GLY A 78 5.32 3.72 -6.43
CA GLY A 78 4.05 3.85 -5.73
C GLY A 78 3.65 2.53 -5.10
N SER A 79 2.51 2.47 -4.43
CA SER A 79 2.05 1.25 -3.79
C SER A 79 0.55 1.01 -3.98
N ALA A 80 0.18 -0.27 -4.07
CA ALA A 80 -1.23 -0.66 -4.12
C ALA A 80 -1.44 -2.08 -3.59
N PHE A 81 -2.71 -2.40 -3.42
CA PHE A 81 -3.19 -3.75 -3.19
C PHE A 81 -2.70 -4.72 -4.27
N ASN A 82 -2.20 -5.88 -3.87
CA ASN A 82 -1.61 -6.87 -4.77
C ASN A 82 -2.56 -7.33 -5.88
N GLY A 83 -3.87 -7.44 -5.60
CA GLY A 83 -4.87 -7.72 -6.64
C GLY A 83 -4.97 -6.63 -7.71
N ALA A 84 -4.80 -5.35 -7.33
CA ALA A 84 -4.74 -4.25 -8.29
C ALA A 84 -3.44 -4.30 -9.11
N VAL A 85 -2.30 -4.65 -8.48
CA VAL A 85 -1.03 -4.88 -9.18
C VAL A 85 -1.16 -6.00 -10.22
N VAL A 86 -1.77 -7.14 -9.82
CA VAL A 86 -2.04 -8.26 -10.74
C VAL A 86 -2.91 -7.81 -11.91
N LYS A 87 -4.00 -7.08 -11.66
CA LYS A 87 -4.91 -6.58 -12.73
C LYS A 87 -4.19 -5.65 -13.69
N LEU A 88 -3.38 -4.75 -13.19
CA LEU A 88 -2.65 -3.78 -14.01
C LEU A 88 -1.59 -4.47 -14.89
N ASN A 89 -0.85 -5.46 -14.32
CA ASN A 89 0.08 -6.30 -15.09
C ASN A 89 -0.66 -7.16 -16.14
N ALA A 90 -1.79 -7.75 -15.79
CA ALA A 90 -2.63 -8.51 -16.72
C ALA A 90 -3.11 -7.68 -17.91
N ALA A 91 -3.28 -6.38 -17.70
CA ALA A 91 -3.59 -5.39 -18.76
C ALA A 91 -2.35 -4.95 -19.57
N GLY A 92 -1.15 -5.43 -19.22
CA GLY A 92 0.10 -5.17 -19.94
C GLY A 92 0.91 -3.99 -19.42
N ALA A 93 0.61 -3.47 -18.22
CA ALA A 93 1.45 -2.43 -17.64
C ALA A 93 2.82 -3.00 -17.22
N PRO A 94 3.93 -2.33 -17.58
CA PRO A 94 5.27 -2.81 -17.31
C PRO A 94 5.73 -2.39 -15.91
N ILE A 95 5.16 -2.99 -14.86
CA ILE A 95 5.52 -2.71 -13.46
C ILE A 95 5.89 -3.97 -12.71
N THR A 96 6.89 -3.87 -11.84
CA THR A 96 7.40 -4.95 -10.99
C THR A 96 7.28 -4.56 -9.51
N SER A 97 6.73 -5.46 -8.69
CA SER A 97 6.73 -5.34 -7.22
C SER A 97 8.12 -5.59 -6.65
N VAL A 98 8.57 -4.75 -5.72
CA VAL A 98 9.94 -4.81 -5.18
C VAL A 98 9.99 -4.97 -3.66
N LEU A 99 8.88 -4.71 -2.95
CA LEU A 99 8.83 -4.75 -1.49
C LEU A 99 7.36 -4.77 -1.04
N SER A 100 7.02 -5.49 0.04
CA SER A 100 5.70 -5.37 0.67
C SER A 100 5.53 -3.98 1.30
N SER A 101 4.35 -3.38 1.16
CA SER A 101 4.07 -2.00 1.62
C SER A 101 3.13 -1.94 2.81
N TYR A 102 2.17 -2.84 2.91
CA TYR A 102 1.23 -2.96 4.03
C TYR A 102 0.61 -4.36 4.09
N GLY A 103 -0.08 -4.67 5.18
CA GLY A 103 -0.72 -5.97 5.34
C GLY A 103 -1.61 -6.03 6.58
N ALA A 104 -1.80 -7.25 7.08
CA ALA A 104 -2.45 -7.52 8.35
C ALA A 104 -1.56 -8.39 9.23
N ASP A 105 -1.49 -8.05 10.51
CA ASP A 105 -0.85 -8.84 11.56
C ASP A 105 -1.76 -8.92 12.81
N GLU A 106 -1.22 -9.19 13.99
CA GLU A 106 -2.02 -9.27 15.22
C GLU A 106 -2.57 -7.91 15.66
N GLU A 107 -1.88 -6.81 15.38
CA GLU A 107 -2.20 -5.48 15.86
C GLU A 107 -2.87 -4.62 14.77
N GLU A 108 -2.46 -4.78 13.50
CA GLU A 108 -2.97 -4.03 12.36
C GLU A 108 -3.72 -4.94 11.39
N TYR A 109 -4.95 -4.55 11.03
CA TYR A 109 -5.82 -5.25 10.08
C TYR A 109 -6.97 -4.34 9.65
N THR A 110 -7.58 -4.63 8.49
CA THR A 110 -8.83 -3.98 8.07
C THR A 110 -10.02 -4.67 8.70
N GLY A 111 -10.89 -3.88 9.34
CA GLY A 111 -12.17 -4.36 9.85
C GLY A 111 -13.35 -3.74 9.11
N TYR A 112 -14.42 -4.51 9.00
CA TYR A 112 -15.68 -4.09 8.42
C TYR A 112 -16.71 -3.95 9.54
N TYR A 113 -17.11 -2.70 9.80
CA TYR A 113 -17.87 -2.32 10.99
C TYR A 113 -19.27 -1.88 10.64
N VAL A 114 -20.19 -2.22 11.53
CA VAL A 114 -21.57 -1.71 11.56
C VAL A 114 -21.81 -0.96 12.88
N LEU A 115 -22.85 -0.15 12.94
CA LEU A 115 -23.27 0.44 14.22
C LEU A 115 -23.62 -0.66 15.22
N GLU A 116 -23.37 -0.42 16.51
CA GLU A 116 -23.63 -1.38 17.59
C GLU A 116 -25.07 -1.92 17.57
N ASN A 117 -26.04 -1.05 17.33
CA ASN A 117 -27.47 -1.35 17.25
C ASN A 117 -27.95 -1.78 15.85
N SER A 118 -27.06 -1.89 14.85
CA SER A 118 -27.42 -2.34 13.49
C SER A 118 -28.05 -3.73 13.51
N PRO A 119 -29.10 -3.99 12.73
CA PRO A 119 -29.68 -5.33 12.57
C PRO A 119 -28.79 -6.29 11.77
N ILE A 120 -27.77 -5.78 11.05
CA ILE A 120 -26.86 -6.58 10.22
C ILE A 120 -26.01 -7.48 11.13
N ARG A 121 -26.11 -8.81 10.97
CA ARG A 121 -25.36 -9.82 11.74
C ARG A 121 -24.62 -10.81 10.88
N SER A 122 -25.00 -10.94 9.60
CA SER A 122 -24.50 -11.94 8.66
C SER A 122 -24.29 -11.34 7.27
N ALA A 123 -23.63 -12.09 6.41
CA ALA A 123 -23.42 -11.72 5.01
C ALA A 123 -24.76 -11.55 4.26
N ARG A 124 -25.78 -12.36 4.57
CA ARG A 124 -27.08 -12.23 3.91
C ARG A 124 -27.80 -10.92 4.24
N ASP A 125 -27.53 -10.34 5.40
CA ASP A 125 -28.10 -9.05 5.77
C ASP A 125 -27.51 -7.89 4.94
N LEU A 126 -26.42 -8.14 4.18
CA LEU A 126 -25.81 -7.14 3.27
C LEU A 126 -26.49 -7.06 1.90
N ILE A 127 -27.40 -7.97 1.56
CA ILE A 127 -28.16 -7.92 0.31
C ILE A 127 -28.92 -6.59 0.23
N GLY A 128 -28.61 -5.79 -0.80
CA GLY A 128 -29.20 -4.46 -1.00
C GLY A 128 -28.65 -3.36 -0.08
N LYS A 129 -27.58 -3.62 0.69
CA LYS A 129 -26.92 -2.67 1.60
C LYS A 129 -25.73 -2.00 0.94
N LYS A 130 -25.23 -0.93 1.61
CA LYS A 130 -24.11 -0.11 1.16
C LYS A 130 -22.87 -0.37 2.03
N VAL A 131 -21.76 -0.72 1.40
CA VAL A 131 -20.44 -0.85 2.04
C VAL A 131 -19.57 0.33 1.61
N GLY A 132 -19.15 1.14 2.57
CA GLY A 132 -18.25 2.28 2.34
C GLY A 132 -16.80 1.84 2.33
N MET A 133 -16.03 2.33 1.35
CA MET A 133 -14.60 2.03 1.18
C MET A 133 -13.88 3.16 0.44
N ASN A 134 -12.56 3.21 0.52
CA ASN A 134 -11.76 4.30 -0.05
C ASN A 134 -11.77 4.35 -1.58
N THR A 135 -11.74 3.18 -2.25
CA THR A 135 -11.69 3.07 -3.71
C THR A 135 -12.23 1.73 -4.17
N LEU A 136 -12.62 1.65 -5.45
CA LEU A 136 -13.00 0.39 -6.10
C LEU A 136 -11.79 -0.25 -6.79
N GLY A 137 -11.88 -1.55 -7.08
CA GLY A 137 -10.80 -2.31 -7.71
C GLY A 137 -9.61 -2.59 -6.78
N ALA A 138 -9.77 -2.43 -5.47
CA ALA A 138 -8.71 -2.57 -4.48
C ALA A 138 -9.13 -3.45 -3.29
N HIS A 139 -8.29 -3.49 -2.26
CA HIS A 139 -8.35 -4.36 -1.09
C HIS A 139 -9.77 -4.50 -0.51
N HIS A 140 -10.42 -3.40 -0.16
CA HIS A 140 -11.72 -3.44 0.49
C HIS A 140 -12.82 -4.08 -0.38
N GLU A 141 -12.82 -3.85 -1.68
CA GLU A 141 -13.77 -4.50 -2.59
C GLU A 141 -13.53 -6.00 -2.67
N PHE A 142 -12.27 -6.40 -2.91
CA PHE A 142 -11.90 -7.80 -3.05
C PHE A 142 -12.27 -8.58 -1.78
N LEU A 143 -11.92 -8.07 -0.60
CA LEU A 143 -12.23 -8.71 0.69
C LEU A 143 -13.75 -8.77 0.94
N THR A 144 -14.48 -7.71 0.60
CA THR A 144 -15.95 -7.71 0.71
C THR A 144 -16.55 -8.84 -0.14
N ARG A 145 -16.14 -8.94 -1.42
CA ARG A 145 -16.64 -9.95 -2.35
C ARG A 145 -16.25 -11.36 -1.91
N GLU A 146 -15.01 -11.56 -1.47
CA GLU A 146 -14.51 -12.85 -1.00
C GLU A 146 -15.27 -13.30 0.25
N TRP A 147 -15.42 -12.44 1.25
CA TRP A 147 -16.18 -12.78 2.44
C TRP A 147 -17.64 -13.15 2.12
N LEU A 148 -18.31 -12.40 1.26
CA LEU A 148 -19.69 -12.70 0.85
C LEU A 148 -19.78 -14.07 0.15
N ALA A 149 -18.81 -14.40 -0.71
CA ALA A 149 -18.74 -15.67 -1.42
C ALA A 149 -18.48 -16.85 -0.45
N GLU A 150 -17.53 -16.71 0.49
CA GLU A 150 -17.26 -17.71 1.52
C GLU A 150 -18.47 -17.96 2.44
N GLN A 151 -19.29 -16.94 2.66
CA GLN A 151 -20.55 -17.07 3.42
C GLN A 151 -21.71 -17.65 2.57
N GLY A 152 -21.44 -18.07 1.34
CA GLY A 152 -22.36 -18.80 0.47
C GLY A 152 -23.36 -17.93 -0.27
N LEU A 153 -23.07 -16.63 -0.48
CA LEU A 153 -23.86 -15.79 -1.38
C LEU A 153 -23.48 -16.11 -2.84
N THR A 154 -24.49 -16.13 -3.69
CA THR A 154 -24.32 -16.26 -5.14
C THR A 154 -23.75 -14.96 -5.73
N ASN A 155 -23.14 -15.04 -6.91
CA ASN A 155 -22.65 -13.86 -7.61
C ASN A 155 -23.74 -12.81 -7.84
N ASP A 156 -24.98 -13.20 -8.09
CA ASP A 156 -26.08 -12.28 -8.29
C ASP A 156 -26.50 -11.59 -6.96
N GLU A 157 -26.48 -12.31 -5.85
CA GLU A 157 -26.69 -11.70 -4.52
C GLU A 157 -25.57 -10.74 -4.17
N ILE A 158 -24.30 -11.11 -4.43
CA ILE A 158 -23.12 -10.25 -4.20
C ILE A 158 -23.22 -8.95 -4.99
N LYS A 159 -23.69 -8.97 -6.25
CA LYS A 159 -23.87 -7.79 -7.09
C LYS A 159 -24.91 -6.81 -6.52
N THR A 160 -25.83 -7.27 -5.65
CA THR A 160 -26.83 -6.39 -5.02
C THR A 160 -26.23 -5.55 -3.90
N VAL A 161 -25.06 -5.92 -3.38
CA VAL A 161 -24.33 -5.14 -2.38
C VAL A 161 -23.69 -3.93 -3.06
N THR A 162 -24.11 -2.73 -2.66
CA THR A 162 -23.62 -1.48 -3.25
C THR A 162 -22.28 -1.08 -2.59
N LEU A 163 -21.22 -1.00 -3.39
CA LEU A 163 -19.94 -0.48 -2.92
C LEU A 163 -19.90 1.02 -3.15
N THR A 164 -19.67 1.78 -2.08
CA THR A 164 -19.72 3.26 -2.07
C THR A 164 -18.33 3.82 -1.77
N VAL A 165 -17.79 4.61 -2.68
CA VAL A 165 -16.51 5.29 -2.44
C VAL A 165 -16.71 6.44 -1.46
N VAL A 166 -15.98 6.39 -0.36
CA VAL A 166 -15.96 7.41 0.69
C VAL A 166 -14.50 7.66 1.09
N PRO A 167 -14.03 8.92 1.12
CA PRO A 167 -12.67 9.21 1.60
C PRO A 167 -12.43 8.64 3.00
N PRO A 168 -11.26 8.04 3.30
CA PRO A 168 -10.98 7.36 4.58
C PRO A 168 -11.32 8.20 5.80
N VAL A 169 -10.97 9.49 5.80
CA VAL A 169 -11.25 10.43 6.89
C VAL A 169 -12.75 10.61 7.17
N ASN A 170 -13.63 10.33 6.21
CA ASN A 170 -15.09 10.52 6.31
C ASN A 170 -15.85 9.18 6.48
N THR A 171 -15.18 8.03 6.33
CA THR A 171 -15.88 6.72 6.25
C THR A 171 -16.63 6.39 7.54
N GLU A 172 -16.02 6.61 8.70
CA GLU A 172 -16.70 6.41 9.98
C GLU A 172 -17.91 7.34 10.15
N GLN A 173 -17.78 8.61 9.80
CA GLN A 173 -18.88 9.57 9.92
C GLN A 173 -20.04 9.20 8.99
N ALA A 174 -19.74 8.75 7.76
CA ALA A 174 -20.76 8.27 6.82
C ALA A 174 -21.55 7.07 7.38
N LEU A 175 -20.90 6.18 8.14
CA LEU A 175 -21.56 5.09 8.85
C LEU A 175 -22.47 5.62 9.95
N ARG A 176 -22.00 6.55 10.78
CA ARG A 176 -22.76 7.14 11.89
C ARG A 176 -23.97 7.92 11.41
N ASP A 177 -23.87 8.58 10.27
CA ASP A 177 -24.95 9.34 9.63
C ASP A 177 -25.90 8.45 8.81
N GLY A 178 -25.66 7.13 8.72
CA GLY A 178 -26.50 6.19 7.96
C GLY A 178 -26.42 6.37 6.44
N GLN A 179 -25.38 7.02 5.93
CA GLN A 179 -25.13 7.14 4.49
C GLN A 179 -24.65 5.82 3.88
N ILE A 180 -23.96 5.02 4.69
CA ILE A 180 -23.53 3.63 4.42
C ILE A 180 -23.97 2.73 5.56
N ASP A 181 -24.14 1.44 5.30
CA ASP A 181 -24.55 0.43 6.29
C ASP A 181 -23.36 -0.27 6.96
N VAL A 182 -22.24 -0.36 6.24
CA VAL A 182 -20.96 -0.95 6.69
C VAL A 182 -19.82 -0.02 6.31
N ALA A 183 -18.86 0.16 7.21
CA ALA A 183 -17.63 0.92 6.97
C ALA A 183 -16.42 -0.04 6.96
N ALA A 184 -15.64 -0.03 5.88
CA ALA A 184 -14.32 -0.62 5.86
C ALA A 184 -13.33 0.39 6.46
N LEU A 185 -12.73 0.02 7.60
CA LEU A 185 -11.80 0.87 8.35
C LEU A 185 -10.49 0.12 8.60
N ASN A 186 -9.39 0.77 8.33
CA ASN A 186 -8.04 0.25 8.55
C ASN A 186 -7.20 1.26 9.35
N GLU A 187 -6.09 0.78 9.89
CA GLU A 187 -5.04 1.59 10.51
C GLU A 187 -5.59 2.61 11.52
N ILE A 188 -5.10 3.84 11.41
CA ILE A 188 -5.47 4.96 12.30
C ILE A 188 -6.97 5.26 12.32
N TYR A 189 -7.67 5.04 11.21
CA TYR A 189 -9.11 5.29 11.12
C TYR A 189 -9.91 4.25 11.89
N ARG A 190 -9.49 2.98 11.85
CA ARG A 190 -10.07 1.89 12.64
C ARG A 190 -9.92 2.16 14.14
N GLU A 191 -8.70 2.41 14.58
CA GLU A 191 -8.38 2.61 16.00
C GLU A 191 -9.11 3.83 16.57
N SER A 192 -9.12 4.94 15.83
CA SER A 192 -9.85 6.16 16.21
C SER A 192 -11.35 5.90 16.34
N ALA A 193 -11.95 5.13 15.42
CA ALA A 193 -13.37 4.78 15.45
C ALA A 193 -13.71 3.85 16.62
N LEU A 194 -12.85 2.86 16.90
CA LEU A 194 -13.00 1.95 18.04
C LEU A 194 -12.90 2.68 19.38
N GLN A 195 -12.01 3.65 19.50
CA GLN A 195 -11.91 4.48 20.71
C GLN A 195 -13.18 5.30 20.96
N ARG A 196 -13.83 5.81 19.90
CA ARG A 196 -15.13 6.51 20.01
C ARG A 196 -16.27 5.57 20.36
N GLY A 197 -16.14 4.26 20.11
CA GLY A 197 -17.16 3.27 20.41
C GLY A 197 -18.42 3.35 19.55
N GLY A 198 -19.45 2.59 19.91
CA GLY A 198 -20.75 2.56 19.21
C GLY A 198 -20.74 1.84 17.86
N ILE A 199 -19.67 1.13 17.55
CA ILE A 199 -19.54 0.27 16.38
C ILE A 199 -19.07 -1.12 16.80
N ARG A 200 -19.38 -2.14 15.99
CA ARG A 200 -18.88 -3.50 16.19
C ARG A 200 -18.42 -4.12 14.87
N PRO A 201 -17.46 -5.04 14.91
CA PRO A 201 -17.00 -5.71 13.71
C PRO A 201 -18.08 -6.67 13.17
N LEU A 202 -18.14 -6.77 11.85
CA LEU A 202 -18.86 -7.81 11.14
C LEU A 202 -17.90 -8.92 10.70
N PHE A 203 -16.77 -8.53 10.11
CA PHE A 203 -15.65 -9.40 9.76
C PHE A 203 -14.35 -8.56 9.64
N THR A 204 -13.22 -9.25 9.48
CA THR A 204 -11.90 -8.62 9.24
C THR A 204 -11.16 -9.37 8.14
N ASP A 205 -10.22 -8.71 7.47
CA ASP A 205 -9.33 -9.34 6.51
C ASP A 205 -8.45 -10.41 7.19
N LYS A 206 -7.99 -10.14 8.42
CA LYS A 206 -7.27 -11.12 9.23
C LYS A 206 -8.08 -12.38 9.49
N SER A 207 -9.41 -12.28 9.65
CA SER A 207 -10.27 -13.46 9.83
C SER A 207 -10.37 -14.33 8.58
N LEU A 208 -10.13 -13.76 7.39
CA LEU A 208 -10.15 -14.46 6.11
C LEU A 208 -8.79 -15.11 5.77
N PHE A 209 -7.68 -14.38 5.93
CA PHE A 209 -6.38 -14.82 5.42
C PHE A 209 -5.29 -14.96 6.51
N GLY A 210 -5.60 -14.62 7.77
CA GLY A 210 -4.60 -14.55 8.84
C GLY A 210 -3.62 -13.39 8.63
N ALA A 211 -2.42 -13.53 9.15
CA ALA A 211 -1.33 -12.57 8.91
C ALA A 211 -0.87 -12.67 7.45
N PHE A 212 -0.92 -11.55 6.73
CA PHE A 212 -0.77 -11.51 5.27
C PHE A 212 -0.35 -10.11 4.78
N SER A 213 0.61 -10.04 3.83
CA SER A 213 0.92 -8.76 3.17
C SER A 213 -0.02 -8.54 1.98
N TYR A 214 -0.78 -7.48 2.05
CA TYR A 214 -1.83 -7.18 1.07
C TYR A 214 -1.38 -6.27 -0.07
N GLY A 215 -0.33 -5.47 0.14
CA GLY A 215 0.15 -4.51 -0.84
C GLY A 215 1.65 -4.54 -1.05
N THR A 216 2.08 -4.05 -2.22
CA THR A 216 3.48 -3.93 -2.58
C THR A 216 3.81 -2.57 -3.15
N TYR A 217 5.05 -2.11 -2.91
CA TYR A 217 5.67 -1.05 -3.71
C TYR A 217 6.02 -1.59 -5.08
N VAL A 218 5.72 -0.81 -6.09
CA VAL A 218 6.02 -1.13 -7.48
C VAL A 218 6.90 -0.06 -8.12
N VAL A 219 7.70 -0.48 -9.08
CA VAL A 219 8.49 0.39 -9.96
C VAL A 219 8.22 -0.01 -11.41
N ARG A 220 8.46 0.91 -12.35
CA ARG A 220 8.35 0.57 -13.77
C ARG A 220 9.57 -0.24 -14.23
N ASP A 221 9.36 -1.24 -15.10
CA ASP A 221 10.38 -2.19 -15.54
C ASP A 221 11.58 -1.51 -16.23
N ASP A 222 11.32 -0.51 -17.07
CA ASP A 222 12.40 0.23 -17.74
C ASP A 222 13.17 1.13 -16.77
N PHE A 223 12.50 1.66 -15.73
CA PHE A 223 13.13 2.41 -14.66
C PHE A 223 14.04 1.51 -13.83
N LEU A 224 13.54 0.32 -13.43
CA LEU A 224 14.30 -0.70 -12.72
C LEU A 224 15.56 -1.11 -13.52
N ALA A 225 15.41 -1.35 -14.83
CA ALA A 225 16.52 -1.77 -15.68
C ALA A 225 17.61 -0.69 -15.82
N LYS A 226 17.21 0.58 -15.90
CA LYS A 226 18.13 1.71 -16.12
C LYS A 226 18.74 2.30 -14.83
N ASN A 227 18.04 2.17 -13.70
CA ASN A 227 18.42 2.78 -12.42
C ASN A 227 18.59 1.75 -11.31
N ARG A 228 19.20 0.62 -11.64
CA ARG A 228 19.31 -0.57 -10.77
C ARG A 228 19.88 -0.25 -9.38
N ASP A 229 20.91 0.59 -9.34
CA ASP A 229 21.57 1.01 -8.09
C ASP A 229 20.67 1.86 -7.20
N ALA A 230 19.85 2.73 -7.79
CA ALA A 230 18.89 3.55 -7.06
C ALA A 230 17.72 2.71 -6.53
N VAL A 231 17.21 1.78 -7.34
CA VAL A 231 16.17 0.84 -6.89
C VAL A 231 16.70 -0.07 -5.77
N ALA A 232 17.94 -0.54 -5.88
CA ALA A 232 18.59 -1.33 -4.82
C ALA A 232 18.69 -0.54 -3.50
N ASP A 233 19.14 0.71 -3.54
CA ASP A 233 19.23 1.59 -2.38
C ASP A 233 17.85 1.87 -1.76
N PHE A 234 16.85 2.15 -2.60
CA PHE A 234 15.47 2.33 -2.19
C PHE A 234 14.91 1.09 -1.47
N VAL A 235 15.04 -0.10 -2.07
CA VAL A 235 14.53 -1.34 -1.49
C VAL A 235 15.25 -1.70 -0.19
N GLN A 236 16.58 -1.60 -0.16
CA GLN A 236 17.38 -1.89 1.03
C GLN A 236 17.03 -0.95 2.18
N GLY A 237 16.99 0.36 1.91
CA GLY A 237 16.66 1.36 2.92
C GLY A 237 15.23 1.21 3.45
N THR A 238 14.26 1.03 2.56
CA THR A 238 12.86 0.85 2.95
C THR A 238 12.64 -0.47 3.72
N ALA A 239 13.27 -1.57 3.30
CA ALA A 239 13.21 -2.85 4.03
C ALA A 239 13.77 -2.74 5.46
N ARG A 240 14.87 -1.98 5.62
CA ARG A 240 15.46 -1.67 6.94
C ARG A 240 14.51 -0.83 7.79
N ALA A 241 13.82 0.15 7.21
CA ALA A 241 12.84 0.98 7.92
C ALA A 241 11.62 0.17 8.36
N VAL A 242 11.08 -0.71 7.51
CA VAL A 242 10.05 -1.66 7.91
C VAL A 242 10.54 -2.52 9.08
N ARG A 243 11.76 -3.07 8.98
CA ARG A 243 12.32 -3.88 10.05
C ARG A 243 12.54 -3.09 11.33
N TRP A 244 12.98 -1.84 11.24
CA TRP A 244 13.08 -0.95 12.39
C TRP A 244 11.72 -0.76 13.08
N ALA A 245 10.66 -0.48 12.33
CA ALA A 245 9.31 -0.35 12.89
C ALA A 245 8.79 -1.66 13.52
N GLN A 246 9.16 -2.83 12.97
CA GLN A 246 8.77 -4.14 13.51
C GLN A 246 9.42 -4.49 14.85
N VAL A 247 10.61 -3.96 15.15
CA VAL A 247 11.39 -4.34 16.34
C VAL A 247 11.55 -3.23 17.36
N THR A 248 11.18 -2.00 17.01
CA THR A 248 11.24 -0.82 17.87
C THR A 248 9.96 -0.71 18.70
N PRO A 249 10.04 -0.28 19.97
CA PRO A 249 8.85 0.00 20.77
C PRO A 249 7.90 0.98 20.05
N ARG A 250 6.61 0.68 20.08
CA ARG A 250 5.56 1.47 19.41
C ARG A 250 5.68 2.98 19.64
N ASP A 251 5.89 3.39 20.89
CA ASP A 251 5.92 4.81 21.23
C ASP A 251 7.11 5.56 20.60
N GLU A 252 8.22 4.88 20.37
CA GLU A 252 9.37 5.42 19.65
C GLU A 252 9.07 5.54 18.14
N VAL A 253 8.36 4.57 17.55
CA VAL A 253 7.92 4.63 16.15
C VAL A 253 6.96 5.81 15.96
N VAL A 254 5.95 5.94 16.82
CA VAL A 254 4.97 7.05 16.78
C VAL A 254 5.67 8.40 16.97
N ALA A 255 6.64 8.49 17.86
CA ALA A 255 7.41 9.72 18.05
C ALA A 255 8.18 10.11 16.78
N LYS A 256 8.80 9.12 16.11
CA LYS A 256 9.50 9.34 14.84
C LYS A 256 8.54 9.76 13.73
N PHE A 257 7.37 9.12 13.61
CA PHE A 257 6.35 9.51 12.63
C PHE A 257 5.83 10.94 12.86
N ARG A 258 5.62 11.31 14.11
CA ARG A 258 5.24 12.69 14.46
C ARG A 258 6.30 13.71 14.04
N GLU A 259 7.58 13.36 14.21
CA GLU A 259 8.72 14.18 13.78
C GLU A 259 8.69 14.37 12.25
N ILE A 260 8.49 13.30 11.47
CA ILE A 260 8.41 13.34 10.01
C ILE A 260 7.24 14.23 9.56
N ILE A 261 6.03 14.04 10.11
CA ILE A 261 4.85 14.85 9.74
C ILE A 261 5.10 16.34 10.00
N ASN A 262 5.70 16.68 11.14
CA ASN A 262 6.01 18.07 11.47
C ASN A 262 7.05 18.69 10.55
N LYS A 263 8.04 17.90 10.08
CA LYS A 263 9.12 18.38 9.20
C LYS A 263 8.67 18.57 7.75
N ARG A 264 7.82 17.65 7.23
CA ARG A 264 7.49 17.64 5.79
C ARG A 264 6.58 18.77 5.33
N ASN A 265 6.01 19.57 6.26
CA ASN A 265 5.28 20.81 6.01
C ASN A 265 4.15 20.70 4.94
N ARG A 266 3.32 19.65 5.02
CA ARG A 266 2.21 19.36 4.08
C ARG A 266 0.84 19.80 4.59
N ASN A 267 0.78 20.69 5.59
CA ASN A 267 -0.44 21.16 6.25
C ASN A 267 -1.27 20.01 6.85
N GLU A 268 -0.62 19.09 7.54
CA GLU A 268 -1.19 17.92 8.21
C GLU A 268 -1.10 18.07 9.73
N ASP A 269 -1.98 17.40 10.46
CA ASP A 269 -1.86 17.28 11.91
C ASP A 269 -1.32 15.88 12.31
N THR A 270 -0.82 15.78 13.52
CA THR A 270 -0.22 14.55 14.05
C THR A 270 -1.15 13.70 14.88
N LYS A 271 -2.45 14.07 14.97
CA LYS A 271 -3.39 13.39 15.87
C LYS A 271 -3.66 11.96 15.44
N ALA A 272 -3.79 11.74 14.13
CA ALA A 272 -4.13 10.45 13.59
C ALA A 272 -3.01 9.42 13.85
N ILE A 273 -1.73 9.84 13.78
CA ILE A 273 -0.60 8.93 13.94
C ILE A 273 -0.48 8.32 15.35
N GLU A 274 -1.13 8.91 16.36
CA GLU A 274 -1.22 8.35 17.71
C GLU A 274 -1.92 6.98 17.73
N TYR A 275 -2.72 6.70 16.71
CA TYR A 275 -3.45 5.44 16.56
C TYR A 275 -2.67 4.36 15.80
N TRP A 276 -1.50 4.66 15.25
CA TRP A 276 -0.66 3.65 14.62
C TRP A 276 -0.36 2.48 15.56
N ARG A 277 -0.45 1.23 15.10
CA ARG A 277 -0.27 0.02 15.92
C ARG A 277 0.98 -0.76 15.55
N SER A 278 1.09 -1.16 14.30
CA SER A 278 2.21 -1.95 13.77
C SER A 278 2.41 -1.66 12.28
N SER A 279 3.42 -2.29 11.69
CA SER A 279 3.64 -2.21 10.25
C SER A 279 2.55 -2.93 9.43
N GLY A 280 1.77 -3.80 10.06
CA GLY A 280 0.85 -4.72 9.37
C GLY A 280 1.57 -5.77 8.50
N ILE A 281 2.89 -5.66 8.31
CA ILE A 281 3.68 -6.55 7.45
C ILE A 281 4.24 -7.69 8.31
N PRO A 282 3.78 -8.95 8.11
CA PRO A 282 4.16 -10.04 9.00
C PRO A 282 5.57 -10.57 8.75
N VAL A 283 6.11 -10.37 7.53
CA VAL A 283 7.42 -10.89 7.14
C VAL A 283 8.53 -9.87 7.48
N PRO A 284 9.65 -10.29 8.14
CA PRO A 284 10.75 -9.40 8.43
C PRO A 284 11.28 -8.67 7.19
N GLY A 285 11.44 -7.33 7.31
CA GLY A 285 11.99 -6.51 6.23
C GLY A 285 11.14 -6.52 4.95
N ALA A 286 9.83 -6.80 5.06
CA ALA A 286 8.88 -6.69 3.96
C ALA A 286 9.21 -7.55 2.72
N VAL A 287 9.78 -8.74 2.92
CA VAL A 287 10.02 -9.71 1.84
C VAL A 287 8.69 -10.15 1.24
N ILE A 288 8.58 -10.13 -0.08
CA ILE A 288 7.39 -10.59 -0.80
C ILE A 288 7.39 -12.13 -0.86
N ALA A 289 6.27 -12.77 -0.50
CA ALA A 289 6.05 -14.20 -0.67
C ALA A 289 5.16 -14.49 -1.88
N ASP A 290 5.42 -15.59 -2.60
CA ASP A 290 4.61 -16.01 -3.76
C ASP A 290 3.10 -15.97 -3.47
N ARG A 291 2.69 -16.47 -2.29
CA ARG A 291 1.28 -16.54 -1.90
C ARG A 291 0.57 -15.18 -1.91
N GLU A 292 1.31 -14.09 -1.66
CA GLU A 292 0.77 -12.74 -1.52
C GLU A 292 0.29 -12.14 -2.86
N LEU A 293 0.81 -12.66 -3.97
CA LEU A 293 0.35 -12.33 -5.32
C LEU A 293 -0.48 -13.47 -5.92
N GLN A 294 -0.09 -14.72 -5.69
CA GLN A 294 -0.77 -15.89 -6.24
C GLN A 294 -2.23 -15.97 -5.77
N THR A 295 -2.53 -15.66 -4.52
CA THR A 295 -3.90 -15.59 -3.98
C THR A 295 -4.81 -14.73 -4.87
N TRP A 296 -4.32 -13.60 -5.34
CA TRP A 296 -5.10 -12.66 -6.16
C TRP A 296 -5.14 -13.04 -7.63
N ILE A 297 -4.10 -13.69 -8.14
CA ILE A 297 -4.14 -14.33 -9.46
C ILE A 297 -5.25 -15.38 -9.48
N ASP A 298 -5.27 -16.27 -8.48
CA ASP A 298 -6.27 -17.34 -8.38
C ASP A 298 -7.67 -16.77 -8.19
N TRP A 299 -7.80 -15.68 -7.40
CA TRP A 299 -9.07 -14.98 -7.22
C TRP A 299 -9.59 -14.41 -8.55
N LEU A 300 -8.76 -13.71 -9.31
CA LEU A 300 -9.14 -13.13 -10.61
C LEU A 300 -9.50 -14.21 -11.63
N VAL A 301 -8.79 -15.34 -11.62
CA VAL A 301 -9.11 -16.49 -12.47
C VAL A 301 -10.49 -17.09 -12.09
N ARG A 302 -10.76 -17.32 -10.79
CA ARG A 302 -12.06 -17.82 -10.32
C ARG A 302 -13.23 -16.90 -10.70
N ASN A 303 -13.00 -15.60 -10.73
CA ASN A 303 -14.02 -14.61 -11.06
C ASN A 303 -14.11 -14.30 -12.56
N GLY A 304 -13.31 -14.98 -13.42
CA GLY A 304 -13.32 -14.79 -14.87
C GLY A 304 -12.72 -13.47 -15.35
N GLU A 305 -11.91 -12.83 -14.50
CA GLU A 305 -11.24 -11.56 -14.79
C GLU A 305 -9.80 -11.74 -15.31
N LEU A 306 -9.27 -12.97 -15.21
CA LEU A 306 -7.96 -13.36 -15.71
C LEU A 306 -8.00 -14.76 -16.31
N GLU A 307 -7.37 -14.93 -17.49
CA GLU A 307 -7.24 -16.23 -18.12
C GLU A 307 -6.28 -17.13 -17.32
N PRO A 308 -6.62 -18.42 -17.08
CA PRO A 308 -5.74 -19.35 -16.40
C PRO A 308 -4.35 -19.45 -17.06
N GLY A 309 -3.30 -19.38 -16.26
CA GLY A 309 -1.92 -19.50 -16.72
C GLY A 309 -1.34 -18.28 -17.44
N LYS A 310 -2.07 -17.16 -17.51
CA LYS A 310 -1.57 -15.92 -18.11
C LYS A 310 -0.44 -15.27 -17.31
N LEU A 311 -0.49 -15.39 -15.97
CA LEU A 311 0.50 -14.84 -15.05
C LEU A 311 0.78 -15.85 -13.94
N THR A 312 2.00 -15.80 -13.40
CA THR A 312 2.37 -16.43 -12.13
C THR A 312 2.87 -15.37 -11.16
N ALA A 313 2.88 -15.64 -9.87
CA ALA A 313 3.38 -14.70 -8.88
C ALA A 313 4.81 -14.23 -9.20
N LYS A 314 5.66 -15.15 -9.68
CA LYS A 314 7.08 -14.87 -10.00
C LYS A 314 7.29 -13.92 -11.18
N ASP A 315 6.28 -13.74 -12.02
CA ASP A 315 6.33 -12.79 -13.13
C ASP A 315 6.13 -11.34 -12.64
N LEU A 316 5.68 -11.14 -11.41
CA LEU A 316 5.16 -9.88 -10.90
C LEU A 316 6.08 -9.20 -9.88
N TYR A 317 7.09 -9.91 -9.34
CA TYR A 317 7.92 -9.34 -8.29
C TYR A 317 9.37 -9.78 -8.35
N THR A 318 10.23 -9.02 -7.64
CA THR A 318 11.60 -9.42 -7.34
C THR A 318 11.96 -9.10 -5.88
N ASN A 319 12.64 -10.04 -5.22
CA ASN A 319 13.26 -9.83 -3.91
C ASN A 319 14.79 -9.63 -4.02
N GLU A 320 15.32 -9.48 -5.22
CA GLU A 320 16.76 -9.45 -5.47
C GLU A 320 17.50 -8.40 -4.63
N PHE A 321 16.88 -7.25 -4.41
CA PHE A 321 17.47 -6.13 -3.69
C PHE A 321 17.17 -6.14 -2.19
N ASN A 322 16.22 -6.97 -1.72
CA ASN A 322 15.83 -7.02 -0.33
C ASN A 322 16.89 -7.76 0.51
N PRO A 323 17.54 -7.11 1.49
CA PRO A 323 18.64 -7.71 2.24
C PRO A 323 18.21 -8.89 3.11
N TYR A 324 16.93 -9.00 3.46
CA TYR A 324 16.36 -10.11 4.24
C TYR A 324 15.98 -11.32 3.37
N ALA A 325 15.98 -11.17 2.04
CA ALA A 325 15.67 -12.23 1.09
C ALA A 325 16.90 -12.74 0.33
N ASN A 326 17.87 -11.85 0.04
CA ASN A 326 19.02 -12.17 -0.80
C ASN A 326 20.25 -12.72 -0.03
N GLY A 327 20.10 -12.94 1.28
CA GLY A 327 21.15 -13.49 2.13
C GLY A 327 22.15 -12.46 2.69
N THR A 328 21.96 -11.16 2.42
CA THR A 328 22.81 -10.10 2.98
C THR A 328 22.65 -10.02 4.49
N PHE A 329 21.43 -10.10 5.00
CA PHE A 329 21.12 -10.08 6.44
C PHE A 329 20.64 -11.46 6.91
N PRO A 330 21.05 -11.90 8.13
CA PRO A 330 20.52 -13.14 8.70
C PRO A 330 19.01 -13.08 8.93
N ASN A 331 18.35 -14.22 8.82
CA ASN A 331 16.93 -14.33 9.14
C ASN A 331 16.66 -13.86 10.57
N GLY A 332 15.63 -13.01 10.74
CA GLY A 332 15.24 -12.49 12.05
C GLY A 332 16.18 -11.42 12.63
N SER A 333 17.18 -10.96 11.87
CA SER A 333 18.05 -9.86 12.31
C SER A 333 17.32 -8.52 12.44
N GLY A 334 17.97 -7.56 13.08
CA GLY A 334 17.52 -6.16 13.17
C GLY A 334 17.76 -5.38 11.88
N PRO A 335 17.46 -4.07 11.87
CA PRO A 335 17.48 -3.23 10.67
C PRO A 335 18.85 -3.11 9.99
N ASP A 336 19.94 -3.36 10.71
CA ASP A 336 21.32 -3.31 10.18
C ASP A 336 21.94 -4.71 10.07
N GLY A 337 21.13 -5.76 10.06
CA GLY A 337 21.61 -7.15 10.02
C GLY A 337 22.14 -7.68 11.35
N GLN A 338 22.10 -6.89 12.42
CA GLN A 338 22.56 -7.29 13.76
C GLN A 338 21.61 -8.31 14.39
N ALA A 339 22.12 -9.16 15.25
CA ALA A 339 21.31 -10.05 16.07
C ALA A 339 20.40 -9.22 16.99
N LEU A 340 19.13 -9.59 17.09
CA LEU A 340 18.23 -9.01 18.09
C LEU A 340 18.52 -9.62 19.45
N ALA A 341 18.52 -8.80 20.50
CA ALA A 341 18.54 -9.30 21.86
C ALA A 341 17.30 -10.17 22.09
N HIS A 342 17.48 -11.37 22.57
CA HIS A 342 16.36 -12.22 23.00
C HIS A 342 15.59 -11.49 24.10
N LYS A 343 14.32 -11.15 23.82
CA LYS A 343 13.40 -10.62 24.85
C LYS A 343 12.92 -11.73 25.74
#